data_2cdb851d1ede97008845b490ef2c6d34
#
_entry.id   2cdb851d1ede97008845b490ef2c6d34
#
_cell.length_a   1.000
_cell.length_b   1.000
_cell.length_c   1.000
_cell.angle_alpha   90.00
_cell.angle_beta   90.00
_cell.angle_gamma   90.00
#
_symmetry.space_group_name_H-M   'P 1'
#
loop_
_entity.id
_entity.type
_entity.pdbx_description
1 polymer ?
#
loop_
_entity_poly.entity_id
_entity_poly.type
_entity_poly.pdbx_seq_one_letter_code
_entity_poly.pdbx_strand_id
1 'polypeptide(L)'
;LVGSEMCIRDSIVAVNCRFEGKYPYWHNNGFTIKNCFFTEGARAALWYSQNVQMTDTVVEAPKMFREMNGIKLENVQLPNALETFWYCRNIDLKNVQIDKADYLFIHSENINIQHYAQNGNYSFQYCKNVEIRNAVINSKDAFWNTEDVTVYDSVVDGEYLGWHSRNLRLVNCKISGTQPLCYAHDLIIENCTMADDADLAFEYSSLQATIKGPVHSIKNPRTGSITAESYGAV
;
A
#
# COMPACT_ATOMS: atom_id res chain seq x y z
N LEU A 1 27.80 -13.01 -7.08
CA LEU A 1 28.70 -11.89 -7.41
C LEU A 1 28.90 -11.08 -6.13
N VAL A 2 30.07 -11.21 -5.51
CA VAL A 2 30.55 -10.33 -4.46
C VAL A 2 31.42 -9.28 -5.17
N GLY A 3 30.91 -8.08 -5.33
CA GLY A 3 31.66 -7.00 -5.92
C GLY A 3 30.98 -5.68 -5.61
N SER A 4 31.64 -4.86 -4.79
CA SER A 4 31.33 -3.44 -4.64
C SER A 4 31.98 -2.69 -5.79
N GLU A 5 31.41 -2.77 -6.99
CA GLU A 5 31.80 -1.87 -8.08
C GLU A 5 30.59 -1.02 -8.46
N MET A 6 30.75 0.27 -8.27
CA MET A 6 29.83 1.29 -8.74
C MET A 6 30.02 1.43 -10.26
N CYS A 7 29.36 0.59 -11.03
CA CYS A 7 29.27 0.78 -12.47
C CYS A 7 28.07 1.66 -12.79
N ILE A 8 28.29 2.90 -13.12
CA ILE A 8 27.32 3.75 -13.81
C ILE A 8 27.15 3.17 -15.22
N ARG A 9 26.19 2.30 -15.41
CA ARG A 9 25.79 1.77 -16.73
C ARG A 9 24.32 2.03 -16.95
N ASP A 10 23.96 2.36 -18.15
CA ASP A 10 22.61 2.77 -18.57
C ASP A 10 21.54 1.68 -18.49
N SER A 11 21.89 0.45 -18.16
CA SER A 11 20.95 -0.63 -17.79
C SER A 11 21.65 -1.84 -17.19
N ILE A 12 21.10 -2.39 -16.13
CA ILE A 12 21.53 -3.65 -15.52
C ILE A 12 20.47 -4.71 -15.80
N VAL A 13 20.86 -5.85 -16.32
CA VAL A 13 19.97 -7.00 -16.57
C VAL A 13 20.40 -8.18 -15.70
N ALA A 14 19.52 -8.62 -14.83
CA ALA A 14 19.67 -9.82 -14.00
C ALA A 14 18.55 -10.82 -14.32
N VAL A 15 18.90 -11.99 -14.79
CA VAL A 15 17.96 -13.06 -15.11
C VAL A 15 18.41 -14.36 -14.45
N ASN A 16 17.48 -15.05 -13.78
CA ASN A 16 17.77 -16.31 -13.08
C ASN A 16 18.87 -16.18 -12.03
N CYS A 17 18.94 -15.04 -11.35
CA CYS A 17 19.99 -14.74 -10.37
C CYS A 17 19.49 -14.93 -8.93
N ARG A 18 20.44 -15.27 -8.05
CA ARG A 18 20.24 -15.30 -6.61
C ARG A 18 21.12 -14.25 -5.94
N PHE A 19 20.53 -13.40 -5.10
CA PHE A 19 21.21 -12.33 -4.37
C PHE A 19 21.27 -12.67 -2.89
N GLU A 20 22.46 -12.63 -2.29
CA GLU A 20 22.67 -12.99 -0.88
C GLU A 20 23.35 -11.89 -0.06
N GLY A 21 24.09 -10.98 -0.73
CA GLY A 21 24.83 -9.89 -0.09
C GLY A 21 23.97 -8.68 0.21
N LYS A 22 24.32 -7.91 1.24
CA LYS A 22 23.65 -6.64 1.61
C LYS A 22 23.88 -5.57 0.55
N TYR A 23 22.89 -4.65 0.43
CA TYR A 23 23.00 -3.40 -0.31
C TYR A 23 23.24 -3.54 -1.82
N PRO A 24 22.67 -4.55 -2.52
CA PRO A 24 22.88 -4.63 -3.95
C PRO A 24 22.20 -3.45 -4.66
N TYR A 25 22.84 -2.92 -5.69
CA TYR A 25 22.29 -1.95 -6.63
C TYR A 25 21.90 -0.59 -6.03
N TRP A 26 22.71 -0.02 -5.17
CA TRP A 26 22.53 1.36 -4.72
C TRP A 26 22.97 2.36 -5.78
N HIS A 27 22.28 3.53 -5.84
CA HIS A 27 22.59 4.66 -6.72
C HIS A 27 22.72 4.32 -8.22
N ASN A 28 21.93 3.39 -8.69
CA ASN A 28 21.93 2.99 -10.09
C ASN A 28 20.66 3.45 -10.83
N ASN A 29 20.69 3.38 -12.15
CA ASN A 29 19.57 3.75 -13.00
C ASN A 29 19.36 2.69 -14.10
N GLY A 30 18.10 2.23 -14.26
CA GLY A 30 17.74 1.24 -15.26
C GLY A 30 18.09 -0.20 -14.85
N PHE A 31 17.06 -0.94 -14.38
CA PHE A 31 17.20 -2.35 -14.01
C PHE A 31 16.13 -3.17 -14.70
N THR A 32 16.53 -4.31 -15.22
CA THR A 32 15.62 -5.42 -15.55
C THR A 32 15.98 -6.62 -14.70
N ILE A 33 15.09 -7.02 -13.80
CA ILE A 33 15.29 -8.16 -12.89
C ILE A 33 14.19 -9.16 -13.21
N LYS A 34 14.55 -10.37 -13.63
CA LYS A 34 13.59 -11.39 -14.03
C LYS A 34 13.94 -12.76 -13.49
N ASN A 35 12.91 -13.45 -12.95
CA ASN A 35 13.05 -14.81 -12.41
C ASN A 35 14.22 -14.90 -11.42
N CYS A 36 14.28 -13.97 -10.49
CA CYS A 36 15.36 -13.84 -9.51
C CYS A 36 14.88 -14.15 -8.10
N PHE A 37 15.82 -14.35 -7.21
CA PHE A 37 15.57 -14.59 -5.80
C PHE A 37 16.50 -13.74 -4.94
N PHE A 38 15.91 -12.88 -4.10
CA PHE A 38 16.64 -12.11 -3.08
C PHE A 38 16.45 -12.79 -1.75
N THR A 39 17.53 -13.31 -1.17
CA THR A 39 17.48 -13.89 0.17
C THR A 39 17.30 -12.82 1.23
N GLU A 40 16.96 -13.19 2.45
CA GLU A 40 16.89 -12.28 3.59
C GLU A 40 18.19 -11.46 3.78
N GLY A 41 19.34 -12.06 3.46
CA GLY A 41 20.65 -11.40 3.49
C GLY A 41 20.81 -10.26 2.50
N ALA A 42 20.07 -10.24 1.41
CA ALA A 42 20.12 -9.19 0.38
C ALA A 42 19.36 -7.90 0.78
N ARG A 43 19.22 -7.62 2.06
CA ARG A 43 18.47 -6.51 2.61
C ARG A 43 18.97 -5.15 2.14
N ALA A 44 18.05 -4.19 2.14
CA ALA A 44 18.30 -2.80 1.74
C ALA A 44 18.83 -2.69 0.30
N ALA A 45 18.29 -3.50 -0.61
CA ALA A 45 18.62 -3.42 -2.02
C ALA A 45 17.90 -2.27 -2.72
N LEU A 46 18.46 -1.82 -3.83
CA LEU A 46 17.86 -0.84 -4.72
C LEU A 46 17.60 0.53 -4.08
N TRP A 47 18.31 0.92 -3.04
CA TRP A 47 18.17 2.23 -2.44
C TRP A 47 18.76 3.34 -3.31
N TYR A 48 18.11 4.51 -3.33
CA TYR A 48 18.54 5.71 -4.06
C TYR A 48 18.68 5.48 -5.57
N SER A 49 17.96 4.47 -6.09
CA SER A 49 18.06 4.04 -7.48
C SER A 49 16.83 4.46 -8.28
N GLN A 50 16.88 4.30 -9.60
CA GLN A 50 15.81 4.71 -10.50
C GLN A 50 15.50 3.63 -11.53
N ASN A 51 14.25 3.61 -11.99
CA ASN A 51 13.78 2.83 -13.14
C ASN A 51 14.06 1.33 -13.03
N VAL A 52 13.46 0.67 -12.02
CA VAL A 52 13.49 -0.78 -11.90
C VAL A 52 12.26 -1.41 -12.54
N GLN A 53 12.46 -2.47 -13.31
CA GLN A 53 11.44 -3.40 -13.77
C GLN A 53 11.77 -4.79 -13.22
N MET A 54 10.91 -5.33 -12.37
CA MET A 54 11.10 -6.63 -11.75
C MET A 54 9.91 -7.54 -12.06
N THR A 55 10.17 -8.72 -12.57
CA THR A 55 9.15 -9.70 -12.91
C THR A 55 9.47 -11.09 -12.40
N ASP A 56 8.43 -11.87 -12.06
CA ASP A 56 8.54 -13.29 -11.72
C ASP A 56 9.60 -13.55 -10.63
N THR A 57 9.66 -12.70 -9.60
CA THR A 57 10.77 -12.66 -8.63
C THR A 57 10.25 -12.80 -7.20
N VAL A 58 11.01 -13.49 -6.37
CA VAL A 58 10.76 -13.58 -4.93
C VAL A 58 11.81 -12.78 -4.16
N VAL A 59 11.34 -11.94 -3.22
CA VAL A 59 12.17 -11.04 -2.43
C VAL A 59 11.94 -11.31 -0.95
N GLU A 60 12.75 -12.15 -0.32
CA GLU A 60 12.72 -12.38 1.13
C GLU A 60 13.43 -11.28 1.92
N ALA A 61 14.14 -10.39 1.24
CA ALA A 61 14.90 -9.33 1.84
C ALA A 61 14.01 -8.21 2.37
N PRO A 62 14.13 -7.77 3.63
CA PRO A 62 13.45 -6.60 4.15
C PRO A 62 14.13 -5.30 3.70
N LYS A 63 13.43 -4.17 3.91
CA LYS A 63 13.92 -2.81 3.70
C LYS A 63 14.33 -2.53 2.24
N MET A 64 13.54 -3.08 1.31
CA MET A 64 13.75 -2.86 -0.12
C MET A 64 13.20 -1.50 -0.57
N PHE A 65 13.71 -0.98 -1.68
CA PHE A 65 13.16 0.19 -2.36
C PHE A 65 13.00 1.41 -1.43
N ARG A 66 14.06 2.14 -1.21
CA ARG A 66 14.03 3.40 -0.47
C ARG A 66 14.53 4.56 -1.33
N GLU A 67 13.80 5.69 -1.29
CA GLU A 67 14.11 6.91 -2.05
C GLU A 67 14.33 6.64 -3.55
N MET A 68 13.45 5.81 -4.12
CA MET A 68 13.50 5.43 -5.53
C MET A 68 12.46 6.19 -6.36
N ASN A 69 12.76 6.31 -7.64
CA ASN A 69 11.82 6.84 -8.62
C ASN A 69 11.68 5.88 -9.82
N GLY A 70 10.46 5.47 -10.13
CA GLY A 70 10.18 4.51 -11.21
C GLY A 70 10.38 3.07 -10.78
N ILE A 71 9.34 2.47 -10.20
CA ILE A 71 9.33 1.06 -9.76
C ILE A 71 8.18 0.36 -10.47
N LYS A 72 8.47 -0.70 -11.22
CA LYS A 72 7.47 -1.59 -11.82
C LYS A 72 7.70 -3.01 -11.37
N LEU A 73 6.71 -3.58 -10.68
CA LEU A 73 6.75 -4.99 -10.26
C LEU A 73 5.57 -5.75 -10.87
N GLU A 74 5.82 -6.90 -11.47
CA GLU A 74 4.79 -7.79 -11.98
C GLU A 74 5.08 -9.24 -11.58
N ASN A 75 4.09 -9.94 -11.01
CA ASN A 75 4.24 -11.31 -10.49
C ASN A 75 5.37 -11.41 -9.46
N VAL A 76 5.38 -10.55 -8.45
CA VAL A 76 6.44 -10.50 -7.43
C VAL A 76 5.88 -10.86 -6.06
N GLN A 77 6.64 -11.63 -5.31
CA GLN A 77 6.34 -11.98 -3.92
C GLN A 77 7.37 -11.36 -2.98
N LEU A 78 6.89 -10.69 -1.93
CA LEU A 78 7.72 -10.10 -0.86
C LEU A 78 7.27 -10.66 0.50
N PRO A 79 7.68 -11.88 0.87
CA PRO A 79 7.22 -12.54 2.10
C PRO A 79 7.78 -11.92 3.40
N ASN A 80 8.67 -10.94 3.30
CA ASN A 80 9.26 -10.23 4.44
C ASN A 80 9.52 -8.75 4.07
N ALA A 81 8.44 -7.98 3.93
CA ALA A 81 8.50 -6.62 3.39
C ALA A 81 8.59 -5.51 4.45
N LEU A 82 9.18 -5.78 5.60
CA LEU A 82 9.37 -4.79 6.66
C LEU A 82 10.06 -3.52 6.12
N GLU A 83 9.51 -2.34 6.40
CA GLU A 83 10.08 -1.03 6.03
C GLU A 83 10.42 -0.90 4.53
N THR A 84 9.53 -1.34 3.65
CA THR A 84 9.76 -1.36 2.20
C THR A 84 8.98 -0.23 1.51
N PHE A 85 9.47 0.28 0.37
CA PHE A 85 8.93 1.41 -0.41
C PHE A 85 8.85 2.75 0.36
N TRP A 86 9.88 3.12 1.09
CA TRP A 86 9.90 4.39 1.80
C TRP A 86 10.40 5.53 0.90
N TYR A 87 9.66 6.65 0.88
CA TYR A 87 9.99 7.85 0.11
C TYR A 87 10.16 7.58 -1.39
N CYS A 88 9.38 6.64 -1.94
CA CYS A 88 9.44 6.26 -3.33
C CYS A 88 8.40 7.01 -4.17
N ARG A 89 8.65 7.11 -5.49
CA ARG A 89 7.77 7.77 -6.44
C ARG A 89 7.57 6.94 -7.68
N ASN A 90 6.39 7.11 -8.32
CA ASN A 90 6.05 6.45 -9.58
C ASN A 90 6.16 4.93 -9.48
N ILE A 91 5.26 4.34 -8.68
CA ILE A 91 5.23 2.92 -8.35
C ILE A 91 4.07 2.27 -9.07
N ASP A 92 4.34 1.27 -9.90
CA ASP A 92 3.35 0.39 -10.55
C ASP A 92 3.51 -1.04 -10.04
N LEU A 93 2.48 -1.57 -9.40
CA LEU A 93 2.45 -2.97 -8.93
C LEU A 93 1.31 -3.74 -9.60
N LYS A 94 1.61 -4.90 -10.13
CA LYS A 94 0.62 -5.80 -10.73
C LYS A 94 0.86 -7.25 -10.30
N ASN A 95 -0.17 -7.89 -9.75
CA ASN A 95 -0.08 -9.26 -9.23
C ASN A 95 1.08 -9.42 -8.23
N VAL A 96 1.01 -8.64 -7.12
CA VAL A 96 2.06 -8.62 -6.09
C VAL A 96 1.48 -9.09 -4.77
N GLN A 97 2.17 -10.00 -4.11
CA GLN A 97 1.85 -10.49 -2.77
C GLN A 97 2.90 -10.04 -1.78
N ILE A 98 2.47 -9.48 -0.66
CA ILE A 98 3.35 -8.89 0.36
C ILE A 98 2.93 -9.37 1.75
N ASP A 99 3.88 -9.91 2.50
CA ASP A 99 3.68 -10.35 3.88
C ASP A 99 4.71 -9.74 4.83
N LYS A 100 4.41 -9.75 6.14
CA LYS A 100 5.21 -9.12 7.20
C LYS A 100 5.56 -7.67 6.85
N ALA A 101 4.55 -6.94 6.39
CA ALA A 101 4.68 -5.66 5.73
C ALA A 101 4.46 -4.48 6.68
N ASP A 102 5.08 -4.46 7.85
CA ASP A 102 4.98 -3.32 8.74
C ASP A 102 5.73 -2.10 8.18
N TYR A 103 5.08 -0.94 8.23
CA TYR A 103 5.58 0.33 7.72
C TYR A 103 5.86 0.33 6.21
N LEU A 104 4.85 -0.09 5.42
CA LEU A 104 4.95 -0.16 3.97
C LEU A 104 4.53 1.16 3.29
N PHE A 105 5.22 1.59 2.24
CA PHE A 105 4.95 2.81 1.43
C PHE A 105 5.01 4.15 2.19
N ILE A 106 5.69 4.26 3.29
CA ILE A 106 5.74 5.50 4.07
C ILE A 106 6.26 6.69 3.22
N HIS A 107 5.50 7.81 3.19
CA HIS A 107 5.83 9.03 2.44
C HIS A 107 6.07 8.83 0.94
N SER A 108 5.39 7.87 0.32
CA SER A 108 5.53 7.60 -1.11
C SER A 108 4.39 8.22 -1.92
N GLU A 109 4.60 8.43 -3.21
CA GLU A 109 3.63 9.11 -4.06
C GLU A 109 3.55 8.55 -5.49
N ASN A 110 2.43 8.81 -6.16
CA ASN A 110 2.12 8.33 -7.51
C ASN A 110 2.18 6.80 -7.56
N ILE A 111 1.28 6.16 -6.83
CA ILE A 111 1.25 4.70 -6.67
C ILE A 111 0.03 4.14 -7.39
N ASN A 112 0.25 3.20 -8.29
CA ASN A 112 -0.79 2.45 -8.99
C ASN A 112 -0.64 0.96 -8.67
N ILE A 113 -1.71 0.33 -8.17
CA ILE A 113 -1.68 -1.05 -7.71
C ILE A 113 -2.87 -1.82 -8.29
N GLN A 114 -2.61 -2.98 -8.87
CA GLN A 114 -3.63 -3.86 -9.41
C GLN A 114 -3.36 -5.34 -9.06
N HIS A 115 -4.39 -6.06 -8.59
CA HIS A 115 -4.29 -7.45 -8.14
C HIS A 115 -3.22 -7.63 -7.06
N TYR A 116 -3.57 -7.24 -5.85
CA TYR A 116 -2.63 -7.07 -4.76
C TYR A 116 -3.12 -7.76 -3.48
N ALA A 117 -2.22 -8.36 -2.74
CA ALA A 117 -2.50 -8.85 -1.40
C ALA A 117 -1.40 -8.39 -0.43
N GLN A 118 -1.82 -7.87 0.71
CA GLN A 118 -0.92 -7.36 1.75
C GLN A 118 -1.35 -7.82 3.13
N ASN A 119 -0.37 -8.19 3.94
CA ASN A 119 -0.55 -8.49 5.36
C ASN A 119 0.59 -7.85 6.18
N GLY A 120 0.23 -6.91 7.06
CA GLY A 120 1.16 -6.14 7.90
C GLY A 120 0.55 -4.79 8.28
N ASN A 121 1.17 -4.02 9.16
CA ASN A 121 0.59 -2.81 9.75
C ASN A 121 1.23 -1.51 9.25
N TYR A 122 0.54 -0.39 9.47
CA TYR A 122 1.03 0.97 9.21
C TYR A 122 1.36 1.24 7.74
N SER A 123 0.52 0.70 6.83
CA SER A 123 0.76 0.84 5.40
C SER A 123 0.19 2.14 4.82
N PHE A 124 0.82 2.64 3.76
CA PHE A 124 0.43 3.86 3.02
C PHE A 124 0.39 5.14 3.86
N GLN A 125 1.02 5.21 5.01
CA GLN A 125 1.00 6.43 5.80
C GLN A 125 1.72 7.57 5.09
N TYR A 126 1.07 8.76 5.09
CA TYR A 126 1.57 9.98 4.44
C TYR A 126 1.77 9.84 2.91
N CYS A 127 1.11 8.86 2.28
CA CYS A 127 1.15 8.71 0.83
C CYS A 127 0.25 9.71 0.12
N LYS A 128 0.60 10.01 -1.15
CA LYS A 128 -0.17 10.90 -2.02
C LYS A 128 -0.38 10.29 -3.40
N ASN A 129 -1.55 10.60 -3.99
CA ASN A 129 -1.90 10.18 -5.33
C ASN A 129 -1.75 8.66 -5.51
N VAL A 130 -2.66 7.91 -4.89
CA VAL A 130 -2.65 6.44 -4.87
C VAL A 130 -3.92 5.89 -5.50
N GLU A 131 -3.79 4.99 -6.45
CA GLU A 131 -4.90 4.21 -7.00
C GLU A 131 -4.68 2.71 -6.77
N ILE A 132 -5.67 2.04 -6.19
CA ILE A 132 -5.61 0.60 -5.88
C ILE A 132 -6.85 -0.09 -6.43
N ARG A 133 -6.68 -1.22 -7.12
CA ARG A 133 -7.77 -2.04 -7.67
C ARG A 133 -7.60 -3.52 -7.38
N ASN A 134 -8.70 -4.19 -7.06
CA ASN A 134 -8.74 -5.64 -6.86
C ASN A 134 -7.70 -6.09 -5.82
N ALA A 135 -7.76 -5.51 -4.63
CA ALA A 135 -6.79 -5.76 -3.57
C ALA A 135 -7.42 -6.39 -2.31
N VAL A 136 -6.58 -7.09 -1.56
CA VAL A 136 -6.84 -7.47 -0.17
C VAL A 136 -5.77 -6.80 0.68
N ILE A 137 -6.18 -5.85 1.51
CA ILE A 137 -5.29 -5.07 2.39
C ILE A 137 -5.67 -5.39 3.82
N ASN A 138 -4.82 -6.10 4.55
CA ASN A 138 -4.94 -6.33 5.97
C ASN A 138 -3.85 -5.52 6.68
N SER A 139 -4.27 -4.39 7.29
CA SER A 139 -3.31 -3.44 7.86
C SER A 139 -3.98 -2.51 8.87
N LYS A 140 -3.60 -2.62 10.12
CA LYS A 140 -3.88 -1.60 11.13
C LYS A 140 -3.26 -0.26 10.71
N ASP A 141 -3.97 0.85 11.00
CA ASP A 141 -3.55 2.21 10.66
C ASP A 141 -3.21 2.44 9.16
N ALA A 142 -3.85 1.67 8.26
CA ALA A 142 -3.69 1.90 6.83
C ALA A 142 -4.22 3.27 6.42
N PHE A 143 -3.57 3.91 5.46
CA PHE A 143 -3.94 5.22 4.90
C PHE A 143 -3.97 6.39 5.91
N TRP A 144 -3.20 6.33 6.97
CA TRP A 144 -3.08 7.43 7.93
C TRP A 144 -2.42 8.66 7.29
N ASN A 145 -3.05 9.84 7.43
CA ASN A 145 -2.58 11.10 6.83
C ASN A 145 -2.30 11.05 5.31
N THR A 146 -3.07 10.25 4.58
CA THR A 146 -2.95 10.21 3.12
C THR A 146 -3.70 11.36 2.45
N GLU A 147 -3.33 11.65 1.20
CA GLU A 147 -3.98 12.63 0.35
C GLU A 147 -4.19 12.06 -1.06
N ASP A 148 -5.40 12.27 -1.63
CA ASP A 148 -5.76 11.82 -2.97
C ASP A 148 -5.59 10.31 -3.19
N VAL A 149 -6.29 9.51 -2.40
CA VAL A 149 -6.27 8.04 -2.49
C VAL A 149 -7.61 7.51 -2.98
N THR A 150 -7.60 6.62 -3.96
CA THR A 150 -8.79 5.90 -4.40
C THR A 150 -8.56 4.39 -4.41
N VAL A 151 -9.46 3.66 -3.77
CA VAL A 151 -9.45 2.20 -3.70
C VAL A 151 -10.73 1.65 -4.31
N TYR A 152 -10.61 0.71 -5.25
CA TYR A 152 -11.73 0.09 -5.96
C TYR A 152 -11.77 -1.42 -5.75
N ASP A 153 -12.99 -1.98 -5.67
CA ASP A 153 -13.24 -3.41 -5.77
C ASP A 153 -12.36 -4.26 -4.85
N SER A 154 -12.19 -3.82 -3.58
CA SER A 154 -11.17 -4.33 -2.68
C SER A 154 -11.72 -4.67 -1.30
N VAL A 155 -10.97 -5.48 -0.57
CA VAL A 155 -11.17 -5.72 0.86
C VAL A 155 -10.12 -4.93 1.62
N VAL A 156 -10.57 -4.11 2.57
CA VAL A 156 -9.69 -3.31 3.44
C VAL A 156 -10.05 -3.62 4.88
N ASP A 157 -9.16 -4.29 5.57
CA ASP A 157 -9.33 -4.78 6.93
C ASP A 157 -8.23 -4.24 7.84
N GLY A 158 -8.63 -3.61 8.94
CA GLY A 158 -7.71 -3.13 9.95
C GLY A 158 -8.27 -1.98 10.78
N GLU A 159 -7.85 -1.93 12.05
CA GLU A 159 -8.21 -0.86 12.98
C GLU A 159 -7.69 0.50 12.50
N TYR A 160 -8.43 1.56 12.77
CA TYR A 160 -8.06 2.98 12.54
C TYR A 160 -7.77 3.31 11.08
N LEU A 161 -8.44 2.62 10.16
CA LEU A 161 -8.34 2.82 8.72
C LEU A 161 -8.60 4.29 8.35
N GLY A 162 -7.74 4.89 7.54
CA GLY A 162 -7.95 6.18 6.90
C GLY A 162 -7.98 7.38 7.85
N TRP A 163 -7.44 7.28 9.07
CA TRP A 163 -7.41 8.40 10.01
C TRP A 163 -6.63 9.59 9.46
N HIS A 164 -7.19 10.78 9.62
CA HIS A 164 -6.62 12.04 9.15
C HIS A 164 -6.38 12.11 7.63
N SER A 165 -6.98 11.20 6.86
CA SER A 165 -6.88 11.25 5.40
C SER A 165 -7.61 12.46 4.81
N ARG A 166 -7.18 12.89 3.64
CA ARG A 166 -7.83 13.92 2.83
C ARG A 166 -8.13 13.35 1.44
N ASN A 167 -9.37 13.54 0.99
CA ASN A 167 -9.81 13.06 -0.31
C ASN A 167 -9.56 11.55 -0.51
N LEU A 168 -9.91 10.76 0.52
CA LEU A 168 -9.91 9.29 0.43
C LEU A 168 -11.23 8.82 -0.15
N ARG A 169 -11.17 8.01 -1.22
CA ARG A 169 -12.34 7.43 -1.88
C ARG A 169 -12.28 5.92 -1.87
N LEU A 170 -13.32 5.26 -1.36
CA LEU A 170 -13.49 3.81 -1.39
C LEU A 170 -14.72 3.48 -2.23
N VAL A 171 -14.55 2.66 -3.27
CA VAL A 171 -15.61 2.31 -4.23
C VAL A 171 -15.75 0.79 -4.32
N ASN A 172 -16.96 0.26 -4.09
CA ASN A 172 -17.23 -1.18 -4.07
C ASN A 172 -16.33 -1.97 -3.11
N CYS A 173 -15.94 -1.40 -1.99
CA CYS A 173 -15.02 -2.04 -1.04
C CYS A 173 -15.80 -2.71 0.10
N LYS A 174 -15.19 -3.75 0.68
CA LYS A 174 -15.56 -4.29 1.98
C LYS A 174 -14.62 -3.70 3.03
N ILE A 175 -15.18 -3.06 4.06
CA ILE A 175 -14.46 -2.37 5.13
C ILE A 175 -14.69 -3.13 6.44
N SER A 176 -13.62 -3.44 7.18
CA SER A 176 -13.65 -4.05 8.51
C SER A 176 -12.58 -3.46 9.44
N GLY A 177 -12.75 -3.70 10.74
CA GLY A 177 -11.90 -3.15 11.79
C GLY A 177 -12.46 -1.89 12.47
N THR A 178 -12.21 -1.76 13.77
CA THR A 178 -12.79 -0.72 14.63
C THR A 178 -12.32 0.69 14.28
N GLN A 179 -13.19 1.68 14.53
CA GLN A 179 -12.96 3.12 14.36
C GLN A 179 -12.43 3.50 12.96
N PRO A 180 -13.02 2.97 11.89
CA PRO A 180 -12.56 3.30 10.56
C PRO A 180 -12.94 4.74 10.19
N LEU A 181 -12.09 5.39 9.37
CA LEU A 181 -12.40 6.62 8.65
C LEU A 181 -12.70 7.81 9.57
N CYS A 182 -12.05 7.87 10.73
CA CYS A 182 -12.17 8.99 11.66
C CYS A 182 -11.23 10.14 11.30
N TYR A 183 -11.63 11.36 11.63
CA TYR A 183 -10.88 12.60 11.39
C TYR A 183 -10.54 12.85 9.91
N ALA A 184 -11.23 12.17 8.99
CA ALA A 184 -11.01 12.29 7.55
C ALA A 184 -11.71 13.54 6.98
N HIS A 185 -11.10 14.13 5.95
CA HIS A 185 -11.65 15.28 5.22
C HIS A 185 -11.99 14.88 3.79
N ASP A 186 -13.20 15.28 3.35
CA ASP A 186 -13.68 15.04 1.99
C ASP A 186 -13.68 13.54 1.60
N LEU A 187 -14.13 12.72 2.56
CA LEU A 187 -14.22 11.27 2.40
C LEU A 187 -15.39 10.90 1.48
N ILE A 188 -15.15 10.00 0.54
CA ILE A 188 -16.16 9.47 -0.38
C ILE A 188 -16.23 7.95 -0.26
N ILE A 189 -17.41 7.43 0.09
CA ILE A 189 -17.69 5.99 0.18
C ILE A 189 -18.81 5.65 -0.80
N GLU A 190 -18.53 4.81 -1.79
CA GLU A 190 -19.50 4.46 -2.82
C GLU A 190 -19.73 2.96 -2.90
N ASN A 191 -20.98 2.52 -2.68
CA ASN A 191 -21.39 1.12 -2.80
C ASN A 191 -20.55 0.15 -1.95
N CYS A 192 -20.00 0.60 -0.84
CA CYS A 192 -19.22 -0.24 0.06
C CYS A 192 -20.10 -1.02 1.03
N THR A 193 -19.54 -2.06 1.64
CA THR A 193 -20.12 -2.76 2.79
C THR A 193 -19.22 -2.55 4.00
N MET A 194 -19.83 -2.47 5.20
CA MET A 194 -19.12 -2.40 6.47
C MET A 194 -19.40 -3.65 7.28
N ALA A 195 -18.38 -4.29 7.80
CA ALA A 195 -18.51 -5.44 8.67
C ALA A 195 -18.99 -5.03 10.08
N ASP A 196 -19.43 -5.98 10.89
CA ASP A 196 -19.99 -5.71 12.23
C ASP A 196 -18.92 -5.10 13.18
N ASP A 197 -17.65 -5.39 12.97
CA ASP A 197 -16.52 -4.85 13.71
C ASP A 197 -16.04 -3.48 13.22
N ALA A 198 -16.60 -2.97 12.13
CA ALA A 198 -16.36 -1.61 11.65
C ALA A 198 -17.19 -0.59 12.45
N ASP A 199 -17.04 -0.61 13.76
CA ASP A 199 -17.78 0.19 14.71
C ASP A 199 -17.16 1.57 14.97
N LEU A 200 -17.91 2.48 15.61
CA LEU A 200 -17.47 3.84 15.96
C LEU A 200 -16.91 4.62 14.75
N ALA A 201 -17.50 4.40 13.57
CA ALA A 201 -17.00 4.93 12.31
C ALA A 201 -17.21 6.45 12.17
N PHE A 202 -16.36 7.09 11.37
CA PHE A 202 -16.50 8.48 10.86
C PHE A 202 -16.35 9.59 11.89
N GLU A 203 -15.80 9.35 13.07
CA GLU A 203 -15.68 10.40 14.10
C GLU A 203 -14.98 11.64 13.56
N TYR A 204 -15.60 12.81 13.72
CA TYR A 204 -15.12 14.12 13.27
C TYR A 204 -14.77 14.22 11.76
N SER A 205 -15.35 13.37 10.91
CA SER A 205 -15.08 13.39 9.47
C SER A 205 -16.09 14.18 8.67
N SER A 206 -15.67 14.72 7.53
CA SER A 206 -16.56 15.21 6.47
C SER A 206 -16.67 14.16 5.37
N LEU A 207 -17.90 13.75 5.01
CA LEU A 207 -18.07 12.60 4.12
C LEU A 207 -19.36 12.64 3.28
N GLN A 208 -19.30 11.88 2.17
CA GLN A 208 -20.46 11.42 1.41
C GLN A 208 -20.37 9.90 1.30
N ALA A 209 -21.36 9.18 1.83
CA ALA A 209 -21.32 7.73 1.89
C ALA A 209 -22.60 7.08 1.37
N THR A 210 -22.45 6.07 0.49
CA THR A 210 -23.47 5.08 0.15
C THR A 210 -22.97 3.70 0.53
N ILE A 211 -23.64 3.08 1.50
CA ILE A 211 -23.25 1.80 2.08
C ILE A 211 -24.34 0.78 1.81
N LYS A 212 -23.96 -0.36 1.28
CA LYS A 212 -24.85 -1.51 1.08
C LYS A 212 -24.94 -2.31 2.36
N GLY A 213 -26.16 -2.51 2.86
CA GLY A 213 -26.38 -3.18 4.12
C GLY A 213 -26.36 -2.24 5.34
N PRO A 214 -26.26 -2.79 6.55
CA PRO A 214 -26.25 -2.03 7.79
C PRO A 214 -24.91 -1.34 8.05
N VAL A 215 -24.98 -0.25 8.84
CA VAL A 215 -23.80 0.35 9.51
C VAL A 215 -23.94 0.11 11.00
N HIS A 216 -22.98 -0.57 11.60
CA HIS A 216 -23.05 -1.01 12.99
C HIS A 216 -23.12 0.14 13.99
N SER A 217 -22.22 1.12 13.86
CA SER A 217 -22.31 2.37 14.62
C SER A 217 -21.62 3.53 13.92
N ILE A 218 -22.13 4.74 14.16
CA ILE A 218 -21.63 6.00 13.64
C ILE A 218 -21.30 6.88 14.84
N LYS A 219 -20.14 7.52 14.86
CA LYS A 219 -19.72 8.34 15.96
C LYS A 219 -19.45 9.79 15.50
N ASN A 220 -20.29 10.74 15.91
CA ASN A 220 -20.11 12.18 15.78
C ASN A 220 -19.46 12.65 14.46
N PRO A 221 -19.97 12.34 13.27
CA PRO A 221 -19.44 12.89 12.03
C PRO A 221 -19.61 14.43 12.02
N ARG A 222 -18.70 15.14 11.38
CA ARG A 222 -18.71 16.61 11.35
C ARG A 222 -19.75 17.15 10.37
N THR A 223 -19.73 16.65 9.14
CA THR A 223 -20.63 17.12 8.05
C THR A 223 -20.77 16.06 6.98
N GLY A 224 -21.85 16.11 6.22
CA GLY A 224 -22.06 15.28 5.04
C GLY A 224 -23.33 14.46 5.08
N SER A 225 -23.34 13.37 4.36
CA SER A 225 -24.47 12.43 4.31
C SER A 225 -24.02 10.98 4.30
N ILE A 226 -24.82 10.11 4.95
CA ILE A 226 -24.62 8.67 4.94
C ILE A 226 -25.97 8.04 4.54
N THR A 227 -25.95 7.20 3.50
CA THR A 227 -27.09 6.37 3.09
C THR A 227 -26.74 4.91 3.30
N ALA A 228 -27.57 4.19 4.08
CA ALA A 228 -27.42 2.77 4.36
C ALA A 228 -28.79 2.11 4.54
N GLU A 229 -28.87 0.79 4.58
CA GLU A 229 -30.15 0.07 4.82
C GLU A 229 -30.65 0.24 6.25
N SER A 230 -29.75 0.28 7.22
CA SER A 230 -30.07 0.54 8.63
C SER A 230 -28.87 1.08 9.38
N TYR A 231 -29.14 1.69 10.53
CA TYR A 231 -28.12 2.26 11.42
C TYR A 231 -28.26 1.63 12.79
N GLY A 232 -27.13 1.25 13.38
CA GLY A 232 -27.04 0.83 14.77
C GLY A 232 -26.93 2.05 15.71
N ALA A 233 -25.92 2.06 16.59
CA ALA A 233 -25.70 3.20 17.48
C ALA A 233 -25.22 4.45 16.71
N VAL A 234 -25.80 5.61 17.02
CA VAL A 234 -25.45 6.92 16.45
C VAL A 234 -25.11 7.93 17.55
#